data_a39ceffc3be274e04b1202d6b80aa21e
#
_entry.id   a39ceffc3be274e04b1202d6b80aa21e
#
_cell.length_a   1.000
_cell.length_b   1.000
_cell.length_c   1.000
_cell.angle_alpha   90.00
_cell.angle_beta   90.00
_cell.angle_gamma   90.00
#
_symmetry.space_group_name_H-M   'P 1'
#
loop_
_entity.id
_entity.type
_entity.pdbx_description
1 polymer ?
#
loop_
_entity_poly.entity_id
_entity_poly.type
_entity_poly.pdbx_seq_one_letter_code
_entity_poly.pdbx_strand_id
1 'polypeptide(L)'
;MLIYGDRDGVSSNFLQKSTNGLFLSIEQLVKFEKEFPREIIDYLDKGKDLFHTVSKTQISVTNTRWNAEEQLFVLLYSLIKANNSKLIIETGVANGMTTNAIMKALEESGAGGELHSFDVLPETNKAYVGGGNWNFHLLKGKGSHNQIKSIISSLPEVDIWVHDSNHGYRWQKFEYLLALSVLNKNGILISDDIDASSAWGELAKTHFRKSYVIFDSRKFIGVALK
;
A
#
# COMPACT_ATOMS: atom_id res chain seq x y z
N MET A 1 14.62 13.99 -10.69
CA MET A 1 13.47 14.60 -11.40
C MET A 1 12.50 13.46 -11.66
N LEU A 2 11.58 13.24 -10.71
CA LEU A 2 10.50 12.28 -10.88
C LEU A 2 9.57 12.87 -11.94
N ILE A 3 9.60 12.27 -13.11
CA ILE A 3 8.64 12.56 -14.16
C ILE A 3 7.31 12.03 -13.63
N TYR A 4 6.42 12.92 -13.18
CA TYR A 4 5.00 12.62 -13.21
C TYR A 4 4.70 12.28 -14.66
N GLY A 5 4.67 10.97 -14.95
CA GLY A 5 4.26 10.50 -16.25
C GLY A 5 2.88 11.08 -16.53
N ASP A 6 2.62 11.46 -17.77
CA ASP A 6 1.31 11.87 -18.22
C ASP A 6 0.29 10.93 -17.58
N ARG A 7 -0.58 11.51 -16.74
CA ARG A 7 -1.72 10.78 -16.19
C ARG A 7 -2.67 10.56 -17.36
N ASP A 8 -2.51 9.45 -18.06
CA ASP A 8 -3.57 8.89 -18.88
C ASP A 8 -4.67 8.40 -17.92
N GLY A 9 -5.33 9.38 -17.29
CA GLY A 9 -6.28 9.15 -16.22
C GLY A 9 -7.32 8.12 -16.61
N VAL A 10 -7.28 6.98 -15.96
CA VAL A 10 -8.24 5.89 -16.20
C VAL A 10 -9.57 6.29 -15.58
N SER A 11 -10.64 6.22 -16.34
CA SER A 11 -11.96 6.63 -15.84
C SER A 11 -12.46 5.68 -14.73
N SER A 12 -13.24 6.22 -13.78
CA SER A 12 -13.92 5.41 -12.75
C SER A 12 -14.78 4.29 -13.35
N ASN A 13 -15.35 4.49 -14.53
CA ASN A 13 -16.09 3.46 -15.27
C ASN A 13 -15.20 2.29 -15.72
N PHE A 14 -13.96 2.56 -16.12
CA PHE A 14 -13.00 1.52 -16.44
C PHE A 14 -12.63 0.72 -15.20
N LEU A 15 -12.31 1.37 -14.09
CA LEU A 15 -11.99 0.73 -12.82
C LEU A 15 -13.16 -0.13 -12.33
N GLN A 16 -14.39 0.38 -12.37
CA GLN A 16 -15.57 -0.36 -11.96
C GLN A 16 -15.80 -1.63 -12.80
N LYS A 17 -15.56 -1.59 -14.11
CA LYS A 17 -15.67 -2.75 -15.00
C LYS A 17 -14.53 -3.75 -14.82
N SER A 18 -13.35 -3.28 -14.41
CA SER A 18 -12.11 -4.05 -14.29
C SER A 18 -11.92 -4.70 -12.92
N THR A 19 -12.85 -4.47 -11.97
CA THR A 19 -12.74 -4.98 -10.59
C THR A 19 -14.03 -5.65 -10.15
N ASN A 20 -14.04 -6.28 -8.98
CA ASN A 20 -15.22 -6.90 -8.37
C ASN A 20 -16.15 -5.88 -7.71
N GLY A 21 -15.67 -4.69 -7.38
CA GLY A 21 -16.48 -3.63 -6.80
C GLY A 21 -15.73 -2.33 -6.63
N LEU A 22 -16.47 -1.21 -6.63
CA LEU A 22 -16.00 0.13 -6.31
C LEU A 22 -16.79 0.62 -5.10
N PHE A 23 -16.10 1.06 -4.07
CA PHE A 23 -16.64 1.48 -2.79
C PHE A 23 -16.23 2.92 -2.47
N LEU A 24 -17.07 3.62 -1.70
CA LEU A 24 -16.80 4.99 -1.27
C LEU A 24 -16.07 5.04 0.07
N SER A 25 -15.99 3.91 0.79
CA SER A 25 -15.27 3.83 2.05
C SER A 25 -14.89 2.39 2.40
N ILE A 26 -13.97 2.25 3.36
CA ILE A 26 -13.55 0.97 3.94
C ILE A 26 -14.75 0.26 4.59
N GLU A 27 -15.60 1.01 5.31
CA GLU A 27 -16.81 0.47 5.95
C GLU A 27 -17.74 -0.20 4.95
N GLN A 28 -17.91 0.41 3.77
CA GLN A 28 -18.71 -0.19 2.71
C GLN A 28 -18.05 -1.47 2.19
N LEU A 29 -16.74 -1.46 1.92
CA LEU A 29 -16.01 -2.65 1.48
C LEU A 29 -16.21 -3.80 2.47
N VAL A 30 -15.94 -3.59 3.75
CA VAL A 30 -16.05 -4.63 4.79
C VAL A 30 -17.50 -5.06 5.01
N LYS A 31 -18.46 -4.18 4.83
CA LYS A 31 -19.90 -4.51 4.95
C LYS A 31 -20.38 -5.44 3.86
N PHE A 32 -19.95 -5.21 2.61
CA PHE A 32 -20.47 -5.93 1.46
C PHE A 32 -19.62 -7.13 1.04
N GLU A 33 -18.31 -7.13 1.37
CA GLU A 33 -17.38 -8.17 0.96
C GLU A 33 -16.98 -9.07 2.12
N LYS A 34 -17.29 -10.36 2.00
CA LYS A 34 -17.08 -11.34 3.08
C LYS A 34 -15.61 -11.78 3.24
N GLU A 35 -14.78 -11.48 2.27
CA GLU A 35 -13.34 -11.76 2.29
C GLU A 35 -12.57 -10.96 3.35
N PHE A 36 -13.14 -9.85 3.80
CA PHE A 36 -12.51 -9.00 4.81
C PHE A 36 -13.04 -9.31 6.22
N PRO A 37 -12.15 -9.44 7.21
CA PRO A 37 -12.54 -9.60 8.61
C PRO A 37 -13.45 -8.46 9.06
N ARG A 38 -14.52 -8.77 9.77
CA ARG A 38 -15.41 -7.74 10.34
C ARG A 38 -14.72 -6.89 11.39
N GLU A 39 -13.73 -7.43 12.04
CA GLU A 39 -12.88 -6.81 13.05
C GLU A 39 -12.13 -5.56 12.51
N ILE A 40 -12.00 -5.40 11.19
CA ILE A 40 -11.48 -4.16 10.59
C ILE A 40 -12.26 -2.95 11.10
N ILE A 41 -13.58 -3.06 11.24
CA ILE A 41 -14.46 -1.97 11.71
C ILE A 41 -14.05 -1.48 13.11
N ASP A 42 -13.59 -2.38 13.98
CA ASP A 42 -13.22 -2.06 15.38
C ASP A 42 -11.96 -1.17 15.45
N TYR A 43 -11.18 -1.10 14.37
CA TYR A 43 -9.94 -0.33 14.32
C TYR A 43 -10.04 0.98 13.52
N LEU A 44 -11.16 1.23 12.83
CA LEU A 44 -11.29 2.39 11.92
C LEU A 44 -11.16 3.72 12.65
N ASP A 45 -11.85 3.91 13.76
CA ASP A 45 -11.84 5.19 14.49
C ASP A 45 -10.45 5.48 15.06
N LYS A 46 -9.79 4.45 15.62
CA LYS A 46 -8.41 4.58 16.06
C LYS A 46 -7.46 4.88 14.91
N GLY A 47 -7.66 4.27 13.76
CA GLY A 47 -6.89 4.56 12.55
C GLY A 47 -7.03 6.02 12.10
N LYS A 48 -8.24 6.60 12.17
CA LYS A 48 -8.50 8.02 11.87
C LYS A 48 -7.80 8.95 12.88
N ASP A 49 -7.88 8.66 14.15
CA ASP A 49 -7.20 9.45 15.20
C ASP A 49 -5.69 9.42 15.03
N LEU A 50 -5.13 8.27 14.67
CA LEU A 50 -3.71 8.11 14.36
C LEU A 50 -3.34 8.89 13.10
N PHE A 51 -4.12 8.82 12.03
CA PHE A 51 -3.90 9.61 10.82
C PHE A 51 -3.83 11.10 11.13
N HIS A 52 -4.79 11.64 11.87
CA HIS A 52 -4.79 13.05 12.28
C HIS A 52 -3.57 13.43 13.14
N THR A 53 -3.12 12.52 14.00
CA THR A 53 -1.93 12.74 14.83
C THR A 53 -0.67 12.75 13.97
N VAL A 54 -0.46 11.75 13.12
CA VAL A 54 0.69 11.63 12.24
C VAL A 54 0.73 12.78 11.25
N SER A 55 -0.38 13.17 10.65
CA SER A 55 -0.45 14.30 9.70
C SER A 55 0.02 15.63 10.31
N LYS A 56 -0.11 15.81 11.62
CA LYS A 56 0.34 17.02 12.34
C LYS A 56 1.79 16.94 12.82
N THR A 57 2.30 15.74 13.07
CA THR A 57 3.59 15.53 13.75
C THR A 57 4.68 14.97 12.87
N GLN A 58 4.34 14.44 11.68
CA GLN A 58 5.32 13.84 10.78
C GLN A 58 6.37 14.85 10.31
N ILE A 59 7.58 14.37 10.11
CA ILE A 59 8.67 15.14 9.53
C ILE A 59 8.48 15.17 8.00
N SER A 60 8.35 16.38 7.43
CA SER A 60 8.34 16.53 5.97
C SER A 60 9.76 16.43 5.43
N VAL A 61 10.10 15.33 4.79
CA VAL A 61 11.38 15.09 4.11
C VAL A 61 11.25 15.20 2.58
N THR A 62 10.02 15.18 2.07
CA THR A 62 9.69 15.31 0.65
C THR A 62 8.48 16.24 0.44
N ASN A 63 7.97 16.33 -0.78
CA ASN A 63 6.77 17.11 -1.08
C ASN A 63 5.54 16.47 -0.40
N THR A 64 4.81 17.25 0.39
CA THR A 64 3.60 16.79 1.12
C THR A 64 2.45 16.34 0.19
N ARG A 65 2.48 16.73 -1.09
CA ARG A 65 1.51 16.19 -2.09
C ARG A 65 1.66 14.69 -2.35
N TRP A 66 2.77 14.11 -1.94
CA TRP A 66 3.02 12.66 -2.04
C TRP A 66 2.55 11.88 -0.83
N ASN A 67 1.93 12.56 0.15
CA ASN A 67 1.36 11.86 1.29
C ASN A 67 0.16 11.01 0.88
N ALA A 68 0.07 9.84 1.51
CA ALA A 68 -1.14 9.04 1.46
C ALA A 68 -2.32 9.78 2.10
N GLU A 69 -3.50 9.58 1.56
CA GLU A 69 -4.74 10.12 2.10
C GLU A 69 -5.27 9.28 3.27
N GLU A 70 -6.33 9.75 3.90
CA GLU A 70 -6.85 9.15 5.13
C GLU A 70 -7.27 7.69 4.95
N GLN A 71 -8.01 7.36 3.88
CA GLN A 71 -8.51 6.00 3.74
C GLN A 71 -7.40 4.96 3.52
N LEU A 72 -6.35 5.30 2.77
CA LEU A 72 -5.21 4.39 2.62
C LEU A 72 -4.52 4.14 3.97
N PHE A 73 -4.28 5.19 4.75
CA PHE A 73 -3.70 5.08 6.09
C PHE A 73 -4.54 4.19 7.00
N VAL A 74 -5.85 4.50 7.09
CA VAL A 74 -6.80 3.78 7.96
C VAL A 74 -6.96 2.33 7.52
N LEU A 75 -7.02 2.07 6.20
CA LEU A 75 -7.09 0.71 5.66
C LEU A 75 -5.88 -0.12 6.08
N LEU A 76 -4.67 0.40 5.89
CA LEU A 76 -3.43 -0.30 6.26
C LEU A 76 -3.40 -0.63 7.74
N TYR A 77 -3.64 0.37 8.60
CA TYR A 77 -3.67 0.18 10.04
C TYR A 77 -4.69 -0.89 10.45
N SER A 78 -5.93 -0.74 10.01
CA SER A 78 -7.03 -1.61 10.43
C SER A 78 -6.90 -3.02 9.88
N LEU A 79 -6.45 -3.18 8.65
CA LEU A 79 -6.27 -4.48 8.00
C LEU A 79 -5.14 -5.29 8.66
N ILE A 80 -4.00 -4.65 8.94
CA ILE A 80 -2.86 -5.28 9.62
C ILE A 80 -3.28 -5.76 11.01
N LYS A 81 -4.03 -4.94 11.76
CA LYS A 81 -4.56 -5.28 13.09
C LYS A 81 -5.51 -6.48 13.03
N ALA A 82 -6.49 -6.45 12.12
CA ALA A 82 -7.51 -7.48 12.01
C ALA A 82 -6.96 -8.82 11.51
N ASN A 83 -6.00 -8.81 10.57
CA ASN A 83 -5.38 -10.03 10.03
C ASN A 83 -4.20 -10.52 10.85
N ASN A 84 -3.70 -9.76 11.84
CA ASN A 84 -2.46 -10.03 12.54
C ASN A 84 -1.29 -10.27 11.57
N SER A 85 -1.21 -9.45 10.52
CA SER A 85 -0.17 -9.55 9.47
C SER A 85 1.21 -9.29 10.07
N LYS A 86 2.24 -9.98 9.56
CA LYS A 86 3.59 -9.95 10.13
C LYS A 86 4.65 -9.44 9.17
N LEU A 87 4.59 -9.83 7.88
CA LEU A 87 5.56 -9.38 6.89
C LEU A 87 4.88 -8.51 5.86
N ILE A 88 5.28 -7.24 5.85
CA ILE A 88 4.74 -6.23 4.94
C ILE A 88 5.86 -5.67 4.06
N ILE A 89 5.57 -5.51 2.78
CA ILE A 89 6.42 -4.80 1.83
C ILE A 89 5.76 -3.47 1.48
N GLU A 90 6.53 -2.39 1.48
CA GLU A 90 6.12 -1.07 1.04
C GLU A 90 7.07 -0.56 -0.03
N THR A 91 6.54 -0.07 -1.14
CA THR A 91 7.31 0.64 -2.17
C THR A 91 6.84 2.08 -2.27
N GLY A 92 7.78 3.02 -2.08
CA GLY A 92 7.50 4.44 -1.87
C GLY A 92 7.24 4.76 -0.39
N VAL A 93 8.12 5.55 0.20
CA VAL A 93 8.03 5.98 1.61
C VAL A 93 7.59 7.44 1.71
N ALA A 94 8.13 8.29 0.82
CA ALA A 94 7.90 9.74 0.83
C ALA A 94 8.07 10.34 2.24
N ASN A 95 7.02 10.89 2.84
CA ASN A 95 7.03 11.42 4.19
C ASN A 95 6.60 10.39 5.26
N GLY A 96 6.43 9.11 4.89
CA GLY A 96 6.18 8.01 5.82
C GLY A 96 4.75 7.92 6.35
N MET A 97 3.75 8.40 5.62
CA MET A 97 2.35 8.25 6.04
C MET A 97 1.96 6.77 6.13
N THR A 98 2.16 6.02 5.04
CA THR A 98 1.90 4.57 4.98
C THR A 98 2.82 3.80 5.92
N THR A 99 4.10 4.16 5.98
CA THR A 99 5.09 3.58 6.93
C THR A 99 4.61 3.71 8.38
N ASN A 100 4.12 4.90 8.80
CA ASN A 100 3.62 5.11 10.16
C ASN A 100 2.36 4.27 10.44
N ALA A 101 1.42 4.17 9.49
CA ALA A 101 0.23 3.34 9.64
C ALA A 101 0.61 1.88 9.88
N ILE A 102 1.51 1.35 9.06
CA ILE A 102 1.98 -0.04 9.12
C ILE A 102 2.72 -0.29 10.43
N MET A 103 3.72 0.54 10.74
CA MET A 103 4.54 0.34 11.94
C MET A 103 3.74 0.45 13.23
N LYS A 104 2.79 1.40 13.32
CA LYS A 104 1.89 1.50 14.47
C LYS A 104 1.01 0.26 14.63
N ALA A 105 0.48 -0.28 13.53
CA ALA A 105 -0.30 -1.50 13.57
C ALA A 105 0.55 -2.71 14.02
N LEU A 106 1.78 -2.85 13.52
CA LEU A 106 2.70 -3.93 13.91
C LEU A 106 3.12 -3.84 15.38
N GLU A 107 3.51 -2.64 15.85
CA GLU A 107 3.87 -2.40 17.25
C GLU A 107 2.73 -2.80 18.20
N GLU A 108 1.50 -2.35 17.91
CA GLU A 108 0.34 -2.63 18.75
C GLU A 108 -0.21 -4.06 18.64
N SER A 109 0.16 -4.80 17.58
CA SER A 109 -0.20 -6.22 17.46
C SER A 109 0.65 -7.11 18.36
N GLY A 110 1.83 -6.65 18.78
CA GLY A 110 2.75 -7.41 19.64
C GLY A 110 3.27 -8.73 19.02
N ALA A 111 3.01 -8.95 17.74
CA ALA A 111 3.28 -10.21 17.06
C ALA A 111 4.71 -10.32 16.47
N GLY A 112 5.57 -9.34 16.71
CA GLY A 112 6.96 -9.33 16.19
C GLY A 112 7.03 -9.21 14.68
N GLY A 113 6.09 -8.48 14.05
CA GLY A 113 6.07 -8.25 12.61
C GLY A 113 7.17 -7.28 12.14
N GLU A 114 7.41 -7.27 10.84
CA GLU A 114 8.42 -6.43 10.21
C GLU A 114 7.90 -5.78 8.92
N LEU A 115 8.43 -4.59 8.65
CA LEU A 115 8.20 -3.82 7.43
C LEU A 115 9.50 -3.68 6.65
N HIS A 116 9.46 -4.01 5.36
CA HIS A 116 10.50 -3.70 4.39
C HIS A 116 10.03 -2.62 3.45
N SER A 117 10.62 -1.42 3.56
CA SER A 117 10.26 -0.26 2.73
C SER A 117 11.35 0.04 1.71
N PHE A 118 10.95 0.31 0.48
CA PHE A 118 11.83 0.60 -0.65
C PHE A 118 11.59 2.01 -1.16
N ASP A 119 12.64 2.83 -1.27
CA ASP A 119 12.56 4.17 -1.86
C ASP A 119 13.84 4.50 -2.64
N VAL A 120 13.75 5.48 -3.55
CA VAL A 120 14.89 5.99 -4.34
C VAL A 120 15.53 7.23 -3.71
N LEU A 121 14.89 7.84 -2.72
CA LEU A 121 15.34 9.05 -2.03
C LEU A 121 15.95 8.68 -0.67
N PRO A 122 17.23 8.95 -0.42
CA PRO A 122 17.89 8.56 0.83
C PRO A 122 17.33 9.27 2.06
N GLU A 123 16.79 10.48 1.92
CA GLU A 123 16.20 11.26 3.01
C GLU A 123 14.94 10.62 3.59
N THR A 124 14.24 9.78 2.84
CA THR A 124 13.01 9.12 3.29
C THR A 124 13.26 8.11 4.40
N ASN A 125 14.50 7.68 4.62
CA ASN A 125 14.86 6.85 5.78
C ASN A 125 14.66 7.56 7.14
N LYS A 126 14.39 8.86 7.13
CA LYS A 126 14.10 9.69 8.31
C LYS A 126 12.60 9.91 8.53
N ALA A 127 11.76 9.41 7.64
CA ALA A 127 10.32 9.64 7.68
C ALA A 127 9.61 8.89 8.82
N TYR A 128 10.27 7.90 9.41
CA TYR A 128 9.80 7.19 10.60
C TYR A 128 10.90 7.16 11.67
N VAL A 129 10.53 7.52 12.90
CA VAL A 129 11.45 7.59 14.06
C VAL A 129 10.96 6.75 15.25
N GLY A 130 10.02 5.85 15.03
CA GLY A 130 9.48 4.95 16.06
C GLY A 130 10.37 3.72 16.31
N GLY A 131 9.86 2.81 17.11
CA GLY A 131 10.46 1.48 17.38
C GLY A 131 10.04 0.42 16.36
N GLY A 132 10.31 -0.85 16.68
CA GLY A 132 9.92 -2.00 15.87
C GLY A 132 10.90 -2.35 14.74
N ASN A 133 10.53 -3.33 13.92
CA ASN A 133 11.37 -3.88 12.86
C ASN A 133 11.09 -3.19 11.52
N TRP A 134 11.59 -1.98 11.35
CA TRP A 134 11.56 -1.27 10.08
C TRP A 134 12.88 -1.44 9.32
N ASN A 135 12.82 -2.04 8.15
CA ASN A 135 13.95 -2.30 7.27
C ASN A 135 13.86 -1.39 6.03
N PHE A 136 14.59 -0.28 6.02
CA PHE A 136 14.63 0.65 4.89
C PHE A 136 15.66 0.23 3.85
N HIS A 137 15.27 0.17 2.58
CA HIS A 137 16.09 -0.22 1.44
C HIS A 137 16.16 0.91 0.41
N LEU A 138 17.33 1.55 0.31
CA LEU A 138 17.59 2.57 -0.69
C LEU A 138 17.86 1.92 -2.06
N LEU A 139 16.99 2.18 -3.03
CA LEU A 139 17.15 1.73 -4.42
C LEU A 139 18.03 2.71 -5.19
N LYS A 140 19.01 2.21 -5.93
CA LYS A 140 19.98 3.03 -6.65
C LYS A 140 19.99 2.77 -8.14
N GLY A 141 19.76 3.84 -8.92
CA GLY A 141 20.00 3.86 -10.36
C GLY A 141 19.11 2.90 -11.17
N LYS A 142 19.60 2.53 -12.35
CA LYS A 142 18.85 1.72 -13.33
C LYS A 142 18.60 0.26 -12.89
N GLY A 143 19.22 -0.20 -11.83
CA GLY A 143 19.12 -1.58 -11.33
C GLY A 143 18.02 -1.81 -10.30
N SER A 144 17.14 -0.86 -10.04
CA SER A 144 16.13 -0.91 -8.98
C SER A 144 15.24 -2.16 -9.03
N HIS A 145 14.82 -2.60 -10.22
CA HIS A 145 14.06 -3.85 -10.38
C HIS A 145 14.79 -5.09 -9.84
N ASN A 146 16.08 -5.20 -10.14
CA ASN A 146 16.89 -6.35 -9.69
C ASN A 146 17.20 -6.25 -8.20
N GLN A 147 17.40 -5.04 -7.68
CA GLN A 147 17.63 -4.82 -6.24
C GLN A 147 16.41 -5.24 -5.42
N ILE A 148 15.20 -4.81 -5.80
CA ILE A 148 13.97 -5.23 -5.13
C ILE A 148 13.84 -6.76 -5.19
N LYS A 149 13.95 -7.37 -6.37
CA LYS A 149 13.86 -8.83 -6.54
C LYS A 149 14.85 -9.58 -5.67
N SER A 150 16.10 -9.13 -5.63
CA SER A 150 17.17 -9.79 -4.86
C SER A 150 16.88 -9.78 -3.36
N ILE A 151 16.40 -8.65 -2.83
CA ILE A 151 16.07 -8.53 -1.40
C ILE A 151 14.86 -9.39 -1.07
N ILE A 152 13.79 -9.27 -1.84
CA ILE A 152 12.53 -9.96 -1.59
C ILE A 152 12.68 -11.48 -1.73
N SER A 153 13.53 -11.97 -2.64
CA SER A 153 13.75 -13.41 -2.81
C SER A 153 14.37 -14.10 -1.59
N SER A 154 14.93 -13.34 -0.64
CA SER A 154 15.47 -13.86 0.61
C SER A 154 14.47 -13.80 1.77
N LEU A 155 13.31 -13.20 1.58
CA LEU A 155 12.26 -13.07 2.59
C LEU A 155 11.29 -14.26 2.56
N PRO A 156 10.58 -14.53 3.67
CA PRO A 156 9.44 -15.45 3.68
C PRO A 156 8.30 -14.96 2.78
N GLU A 157 7.23 -15.75 2.71
CA GLU A 157 5.99 -15.31 2.06
C GLU A 157 5.42 -14.04 2.73
N VAL A 158 5.01 -13.08 1.90
CA VAL A 158 4.56 -11.74 2.30
C VAL A 158 3.05 -11.75 2.59
N ASP A 159 2.63 -11.08 3.65
CA ASP A 159 1.20 -10.94 3.98
C ASP A 159 0.55 -9.79 3.21
N ILE A 160 1.21 -8.63 3.17
CA ILE A 160 0.69 -7.43 2.49
C ILE A 160 1.80 -6.78 1.67
N TRP A 161 1.48 -6.46 0.42
CA TRP A 161 2.29 -5.59 -0.42
C TRP A 161 1.60 -4.26 -0.62
N VAL A 162 2.28 -3.16 -0.33
CA VAL A 162 1.81 -1.79 -0.55
C VAL A 162 2.60 -1.15 -1.68
N HIS A 163 1.91 -0.78 -2.75
CA HIS A 163 2.47 0.00 -3.85
C HIS A 163 2.04 1.46 -3.72
N ASP A 164 2.98 2.33 -3.42
CA ASP A 164 2.83 3.80 -3.34
C ASP A 164 4.08 4.50 -3.91
N SER A 165 4.67 3.93 -4.96
CA SER A 165 5.93 4.40 -5.57
C SER A 165 5.69 5.11 -6.92
N ASN A 166 6.32 4.67 -7.98
CA ASN A 166 6.12 5.22 -9.33
C ASN A 166 4.87 4.64 -9.98
N HIS A 167 3.85 5.47 -10.21
CA HIS A 167 2.56 5.07 -10.77
C HIS A 167 2.54 4.93 -12.30
N GLY A 168 3.70 5.00 -12.96
CA GLY A 168 3.79 4.72 -14.40
C GLY A 168 3.52 3.25 -14.71
N TYR A 169 2.78 2.97 -15.80
CA TYR A 169 2.29 1.64 -16.20
C TYR A 169 3.33 0.51 -16.07
N ARG A 170 4.55 0.72 -16.58
CA ARG A 170 5.60 -0.32 -16.56
C ARG A 170 6.06 -0.68 -15.15
N TRP A 171 6.12 0.32 -14.27
CA TRP A 171 6.55 0.13 -12.89
C TRP A 171 5.45 -0.51 -12.05
N GLN A 172 4.22 0.00 -12.13
CA GLN A 172 3.06 -0.61 -11.47
C GLN A 172 2.90 -2.07 -11.90
N LYS A 173 2.92 -2.35 -13.20
CA LYS A 173 2.82 -3.73 -13.70
C LYS A 173 3.92 -4.64 -13.16
N PHE A 174 5.17 -4.15 -13.12
CA PHE A 174 6.30 -4.88 -12.56
C PHE A 174 6.06 -5.23 -11.09
N GLU A 175 5.68 -4.24 -10.26
CA GLU A 175 5.47 -4.46 -8.84
C GLU A 175 4.26 -5.35 -8.55
N TYR A 176 3.16 -5.23 -9.29
CA TYR A 176 1.99 -6.11 -9.12
C TYR A 176 2.32 -7.58 -9.43
N LEU A 177 3.07 -7.83 -10.49
CA LEU A 177 3.51 -9.18 -10.83
C LEU A 177 4.52 -9.74 -9.81
N LEU A 178 5.40 -8.89 -9.29
CA LEU A 178 6.32 -9.28 -8.23
C LEU A 178 5.57 -9.57 -6.94
N ALA A 179 4.64 -8.71 -6.51
CA ALA A 179 3.77 -8.94 -5.36
C ALA A 179 3.02 -10.28 -5.49
N LEU A 180 2.41 -10.53 -6.65
CA LEU A 180 1.71 -11.80 -6.90
C LEU A 180 2.62 -13.02 -6.72
N SER A 181 3.89 -12.92 -7.07
CA SER A 181 4.84 -14.03 -6.94
C SER A 181 5.25 -14.34 -5.51
N VAL A 182 5.22 -13.36 -4.60
CA VAL A 182 5.75 -13.48 -3.23
C VAL A 182 4.67 -13.42 -2.12
N LEU A 183 3.50 -12.88 -2.40
CA LEU A 183 2.38 -12.90 -1.46
C LEU A 183 2.02 -14.34 -1.08
N ASN A 184 1.69 -14.59 0.17
CA ASN A 184 1.13 -15.87 0.62
C ASN A 184 -0.28 -16.09 0.02
N LYS A 185 -0.84 -17.28 0.20
CA LYS A 185 -2.14 -17.66 -0.39
C LYS A 185 -3.34 -16.78 0.02
N ASN A 186 -3.24 -16.04 1.11
CA ASN A 186 -4.24 -15.09 1.59
C ASN A 186 -3.69 -13.66 1.54
N GLY A 187 -2.56 -13.46 0.86
CA GLY A 187 -1.86 -12.19 0.80
C GLY A 187 -2.63 -11.13 0.01
N ILE A 188 -2.37 -9.89 0.35
CA ILE A 188 -3.12 -8.74 -0.16
C ILE A 188 -2.17 -7.75 -0.81
N LEU A 189 -2.46 -7.38 -2.06
CA LEU A 189 -1.86 -6.21 -2.71
C LEU A 189 -2.75 -5.00 -2.46
N ILE A 190 -2.18 -3.93 -1.92
CA ILE A 190 -2.80 -2.61 -1.82
C ILE A 190 -2.01 -1.66 -2.70
N SER A 191 -2.69 -0.88 -3.53
CA SER A 191 -2.05 0.07 -4.43
C SER A 191 -2.70 1.43 -4.35
N ASP A 192 -1.89 2.46 -4.17
CA ASP A 192 -2.31 3.84 -4.32
C ASP A 192 -2.35 4.25 -5.79
N ASP A 193 -3.05 5.35 -6.11
CA ASP A 193 -3.12 6.00 -7.43
C ASP A 193 -3.33 5.00 -8.60
N ILE A 194 -4.24 4.02 -8.44
CA ILE A 194 -4.50 2.98 -9.47
C ILE A 194 -5.12 3.54 -10.76
N ASP A 195 -5.61 4.75 -10.71
CA ASP A 195 -6.14 5.50 -11.86
C ASP A 195 -5.05 6.23 -12.66
N ALA A 196 -3.80 6.21 -12.18
CA ALA A 196 -2.67 6.84 -12.89
C ALA A 196 -2.27 6.07 -14.17
N SER A 197 -2.60 4.77 -14.28
CA SER A 197 -2.32 3.97 -15.47
C SER A 197 -3.33 2.83 -15.64
N SER A 198 -3.27 2.11 -16.78
CA SER A 198 -4.13 0.94 -17.03
C SER A 198 -3.69 -0.34 -16.32
N ALA A 199 -2.54 -0.35 -15.62
CA ALA A 199 -1.94 -1.56 -15.07
C ALA A 199 -2.87 -2.29 -14.09
N TRP A 200 -3.57 -1.54 -13.20
CA TRP A 200 -4.53 -2.15 -12.27
C TRP A 200 -5.66 -2.85 -13.00
N GLY A 201 -6.31 -2.17 -13.94
CA GLY A 201 -7.45 -2.71 -14.69
C GLY A 201 -7.10 -3.94 -15.53
N GLU A 202 -5.86 -4.05 -16.01
CA GLU A 202 -5.39 -5.20 -16.76
C GLU A 202 -5.10 -6.41 -15.87
N LEU A 203 -4.48 -6.20 -14.70
CA LEU A 203 -3.96 -7.29 -13.87
C LEU A 203 -4.91 -7.71 -12.76
N ALA A 204 -5.64 -6.76 -12.18
CA ALA A 204 -6.43 -7.00 -10.97
C ALA A 204 -7.47 -8.12 -11.15
N LYS A 205 -8.16 -8.16 -12.30
CA LYS A 205 -9.21 -9.14 -12.59
C LYS A 205 -8.71 -10.46 -13.17
N THR A 206 -7.51 -10.46 -13.74
CA THR A 206 -6.96 -11.62 -14.47
C THR A 206 -5.96 -12.42 -13.67
N HIS A 207 -5.33 -11.82 -12.66
CA HIS A 207 -4.23 -12.41 -11.90
C HIS A 207 -4.54 -12.60 -10.41
N PHE A 208 -5.49 -11.85 -9.87
CA PHE A 208 -5.91 -11.96 -8.47
C PHE A 208 -7.28 -12.60 -8.35
N ARG A 209 -7.51 -13.32 -7.25
CA ARG A 209 -8.78 -14.00 -6.96
C ARG A 209 -9.95 -13.02 -6.88
N LYS A 210 -9.74 -11.89 -6.25
CA LYS A 210 -10.68 -10.77 -6.12
C LYS A 210 -9.92 -9.45 -6.14
N SER A 211 -10.58 -8.41 -6.64
CA SER A 211 -10.01 -7.06 -6.63
C SER A 211 -11.10 -6.02 -6.43
N TYR A 212 -10.80 -5.00 -5.65
CA TYR A 212 -11.72 -3.95 -5.24
C TYR A 212 -11.07 -2.59 -5.39
N VAL A 213 -11.89 -1.56 -5.47
CA VAL A 213 -11.46 -0.16 -5.54
C VAL A 213 -12.16 0.63 -4.45
N ILE A 214 -11.40 1.46 -3.73
CA ILE A 214 -11.92 2.43 -2.76
C ILE A 214 -11.61 3.83 -3.27
N PHE A 215 -12.58 4.73 -3.22
CA PHE A 215 -12.36 6.14 -3.52
C PHE A 215 -11.79 6.85 -2.29
N ASP A 216 -10.64 7.48 -2.41
CA ASP A 216 -9.95 8.19 -1.33
C ASP A 216 -9.79 9.67 -1.68
N SER A 217 -10.83 10.44 -1.40
CA SER A 217 -10.88 11.91 -1.56
C SER A 217 -10.66 12.39 -3.01
N ARG A 218 -9.50 12.15 -3.60
CA ARG A 218 -9.09 12.64 -4.93
C ARG A 218 -8.48 11.57 -5.83
N LYS A 219 -8.31 10.36 -5.31
CA LYS A 219 -7.65 9.24 -5.99
C LYS A 219 -8.31 7.92 -5.67
N PHE A 220 -7.86 6.85 -6.28
CA PHE A 220 -8.41 5.52 -6.07
C PHE A 220 -7.35 4.57 -5.52
N ILE A 221 -7.74 3.84 -4.47
CA ILE A 221 -6.97 2.76 -3.89
C ILE A 221 -7.46 1.44 -4.47
N GLY A 222 -6.53 0.59 -4.88
CA GLY A 222 -6.81 -0.79 -5.25
C GLY A 222 -6.51 -1.75 -4.11
N VAL A 223 -7.37 -2.75 -3.92
CA VAL A 223 -7.17 -3.86 -2.97
C VAL A 223 -7.38 -5.16 -3.73
N ALA A 224 -6.36 -6.00 -3.84
CA ALA A 224 -6.44 -7.28 -4.54
C ALA A 224 -5.99 -8.44 -3.65
N LEU A 225 -6.77 -9.52 -3.67
CA LEU A 225 -6.57 -10.74 -2.89
C LEU A 225 -5.94 -11.81 -3.80
N LYS A 226 -4.84 -12.41 -3.34
CA LYS A 226 -4.18 -13.54 -4.04
C LYS A 226 -4.99 -14.82 -4.02
#